data_7db639ea470b70bfdf576e3fe3f6bc64
#
_entry.id   7db639ea470b70bfdf576e3fe3f6bc64
#
_cell.length_a   1.000
_cell.length_b   1.000
_cell.length_c   1.000
_cell.angle_alpha   90.00
_cell.angle_beta   90.00
_cell.angle_gamma   90.00
#
_symmetry.space_group_name_H-M   'P 1'
#
loop_
_entity.id
_entity.type
_entity.pdbx_description
1 polymer ?
#
loop_
_entity_poly.entity_id
_entity_poly.type
_entity_poly.pdbx_seq_one_letter_code
_entity_poly.pdbx_strand_id
1 'polypeptide(L)'
;MSDDRWHTVLVLGGIRSGKSEFAESLVADAPAVRYVATAVGGEDDPEWLERIEAHQRRRPQAWSTEETGADPARLTELLTEAKPDDTLLVDDLGGWVAALLDPARQPNDDQADVAALAAAVRDCEARVVLVSPEVGLTLVPTTPVGRAFADALGTTNQALAQACDGVALVVAGQAVWLKDLAVRGEEATPAVEEPVTSPLPVAAPPVPAPPVPAPPVVAPPVVESPAAATPLARVLDEPTMSLPAIGARPVFEPGMDLPLPDTETGPEARDRLATVDFPGSGLGALVGAVEFAAATQATVTPQPWSSLRVLLLSARHSGGAGAGDDLVDVERRVAQVENGEGVLSRLAGAAGADIAILRTAESTAMEDAPVLSADEVEHHLQTGWQLADAAADAGKDLLVLASIGVGTDAVATAVTAATTGAEAVAILPRVLLPGGVYDDESWMRRAAAVRDALHRIRREPRGAKDLLRELGGADMSVAVGALLGAAARKLPVMIDGPLGIAASLVARDLGSQAKHWCLLADSGGLQLVKEGGDFLGLNPVLDLGLGLGEGANALVTLPLLRTAIGLAGTVAVHPDMLAELGDGGATDLIVPNDEDVDFAEPEPDGPGPASTTE
;
A
#
# COMPACT_ATOMS: atom_id res chain seq x y z
N MET A 1 -19.54 -13.54 40.22
CA MET A 1 -20.81 -12.88 39.84
C MET A 1 -20.73 -12.77 38.32
N SER A 2 -21.35 -13.76 37.66
CA SER A 2 -21.47 -13.81 36.18
C SER A 2 -22.37 -12.65 35.75
N ASP A 3 -21.83 -11.81 34.88
CA ASP A 3 -22.56 -10.69 34.31
C ASP A 3 -23.39 -11.22 33.13
N ASP A 4 -24.61 -11.68 33.40
CA ASP A 4 -25.58 -12.24 32.44
C ASP A 4 -26.19 -11.16 31.52
N ARG A 5 -25.34 -10.38 30.82
CA ARG A 5 -25.81 -9.20 30.11
C ARG A 5 -25.85 -9.31 28.59
N TRP A 6 -25.43 -10.43 28.01
CA TRP A 6 -25.48 -10.63 26.58
C TRP A 6 -25.90 -12.04 26.18
N HIS A 7 -26.58 -12.17 25.04
CA HIS A 7 -26.96 -13.45 24.47
C HIS A 7 -26.09 -13.78 23.24
N THR A 8 -25.77 -12.80 22.42
CA THR A 8 -25.10 -13.04 21.14
C THR A 8 -23.89 -12.15 20.98
N VAL A 9 -22.74 -12.75 20.63
CA VAL A 9 -21.47 -12.04 20.36
C VAL A 9 -20.86 -12.54 19.05
N LEU A 10 -20.47 -11.60 18.19
CA LEU A 10 -19.68 -11.88 17.01
C LEU A 10 -18.20 -11.55 17.28
N VAL A 11 -17.32 -12.54 17.10
CA VAL A 11 -15.87 -12.43 17.26
C VAL A 11 -15.23 -12.47 15.88
N LEU A 12 -14.67 -11.34 15.46
CA LEU A 12 -14.00 -11.15 14.19
C LEU A 12 -12.47 -11.23 14.37
N GLY A 13 -11.74 -11.62 13.32
CA GLY A 13 -10.28 -11.54 13.31
C GLY A 13 -9.63 -12.29 12.16
N GLY A 14 -8.40 -11.88 11.80
CA GLY A 14 -7.62 -12.51 10.75
C GLY A 14 -7.17 -13.94 11.08
N ILE A 15 -6.44 -14.56 10.15
CA ILE A 15 -5.80 -15.87 10.35
C ILE A 15 -4.79 -15.75 11.49
N ARG A 16 -4.83 -16.71 12.45
CA ARG A 16 -3.95 -16.74 13.64
C ARG A 16 -4.03 -15.50 14.53
N SER A 17 -5.14 -14.77 14.50
CA SER A 17 -5.36 -13.58 15.35
C SER A 17 -5.60 -13.91 16.83
N GLY A 18 -5.94 -15.16 17.17
CA GLY A 18 -6.38 -15.58 18.52
C GLY A 18 -7.90 -15.50 18.70
N LYS A 19 -8.70 -15.27 17.63
CA LYS A 19 -10.15 -15.13 17.70
C LYS A 19 -10.86 -16.35 18.32
N SER A 20 -10.48 -17.57 17.93
CA SER A 20 -11.10 -18.79 18.49
C SER A 20 -10.79 -18.95 19.97
N GLU A 21 -9.55 -18.65 20.40
CA GLU A 21 -9.14 -18.70 21.81
C GLU A 21 -9.89 -17.65 22.65
N PHE A 22 -10.06 -16.45 22.11
CA PHE A 22 -10.87 -15.42 22.76
C PHE A 22 -12.34 -15.83 22.84
N ALA A 23 -12.93 -16.40 21.79
CA ALA A 23 -14.30 -16.89 21.77
C ALA A 23 -14.50 -18.04 22.78
N GLU A 24 -13.57 -19.00 22.86
CA GLU A 24 -13.54 -20.05 23.87
C GLU A 24 -13.55 -19.47 25.31
N SER A 25 -12.80 -18.39 25.55
CA SER A 25 -12.72 -17.72 26.83
C SER A 25 -14.07 -17.10 27.27
N LEU A 26 -14.87 -16.61 26.31
CA LEU A 26 -16.18 -16.02 26.59
C LEU A 26 -17.21 -17.03 27.11
N VAL A 27 -17.03 -18.33 26.82
CA VAL A 27 -17.93 -19.41 27.21
C VAL A 27 -17.29 -20.38 28.21
N ALA A 28 -16.10 -20.07 28.72
CA ALA A 28 -15.35 -20.95 29.60
C ALA A 28 -16.07 -21.31 30.93
N ASP A 29 -16.90 -20.40 31.43
CA ASP A 29 -17.67 -20.59 32.67
C ASP A 29 -19.00 -21.34 32.45
N ALA A 30 -19.38 -21.64 31.19
CA ALA A 30 -20.62 -22.35 30.90
C ALA A 30 -20.51 -23.82 31.31
N PRO A 31 -21.55 -24.41 31.97
CA PRO A 31 -21.51 -25.79 32.45
C PRO A 31 -21.43 -26.83 31.32
N ALA A 32 -21.94 -26.48 30.14
CA ALA A 32 -21.89 -27.27 28.93
C ALA A 32 -21.90 -26.31 27.71
N VAL A 33 -21.12 -26.62 26.70
CA VAL A 33 -21.06 -25.86 25.44
C VAL A 33 -21.27 -26.79 24.25
N ARG A 34 -22.18 -26.41 23.37
CA ARG A 34 -22.32 -27.04 22.03
C ARG A 34 -21.41 -26.31 21.06
N TYR A 35 -20.33 -26.97 20.71
CA TYR A 35 -19.41 -26.46 19.68
C TYR A 35 -19.95 -26.84 18.30
N VAL A 36 -20.27 -25.87 17.50
CA VAL A 36 -20.81 -26.04 16.15
C VAL A 36 -19.70 -25.80 15.12
N ALA A 37 -19.26 -26.87 14.45
CA ALA A 37 -18.28 -26.79 13.38
C ALA A 37 -18.99 -26.64 12.03
N THR A 38 -18.62 -25.60 11.26
CA THR A 38 -19.25 -25.33 9.96
C THR A 38 -18.36 -25.72 8.78
N ALA A 39 -17.10 -26.04 9.02
CA ALA A 39 -16.15 -26.37 7.97
C ALA A 39 -16.49 -27.72 7.30
N VAL A 40 -16.45 -27.74 5.97
CA VAL A 40 -16.66 -28.94 5.13
C VAL A 40 -15.40 -29.17 4.30
N GLY A 41 -14.83 -30.39 4.36
CA GLY A 41 -13.65 -30.77 3.57
C GLY A 41 -12.31 -30.46 4.27
N GLY A 42 -11.20 -30.74 3.58
CA GLY A 42 -9.84 -30.57 4.13
C GLY A 42 -9.27 -31.85 4.73
N GLU A 43 -9.95 -32.99 4.59
CA GLU A 43 -9.49 -34.30 5.08
C GLU A 43 -8.14 -34.74 4.47
N ASP A 44 -7.78 -34.17 3.32
CA ASP A 44 -6.54 -34.44 2.60
C ASP A 44 -5.41 -33.45 2.92
N ASP A 45 -5.66 -32.40 3.77
CA ASP A 45 -4.66 -31.40 4.14
C ASP A 45 -4.09 -31.68 5.56
N PRO A 46 -2.82 -32.14 5.66
CA PRO A 46 -2.21 -32.46 6.94
C PRO A 46 -2.11 -31.26 7.91
N GLU A 47 -1.90 -30.04 7.41
CA GLU A 47 -1.82 -28.84 8.26
C GLU A 47 -3.20 -28.47 8.82
N TRP A 48 -4.25 -28.75 8.06
CA TRP A 48 -5.63 -28.52 8.47
C TRP A 48 -6.05 -29.54 9.55
N LEU A 49 -5.70 -30.83 9.39
CA LEU A 49 -5.93 -31.87 10.37
C LEU A 49 -5.20 -31.57 11.71
N GLU A 50 -3.95 -31.14 11.64
CA GLU A 50 -3.17 -30.79 12.84
C GLU A 50 -3.80 -29.60 13.59
N ARG A 51 -4.39 -28.65 12.87
CA ARG A 51 -5.15 -27.53 13.46
C ARG A 51 -6.41 -28.01 14.17
N ILE A 52 -7.21 -28.88 13.55
CA ILE A 52 -8.40 -29.47 14.18
C ILE A 52 -8.02 -30.22 15.44
N GLU A 53 -6.98 -31.05 15.40
CA GLU A 53 -6.53 -31.78 16.59
C GLU A 53 -6.03 -30.84 17.69
N ALA A 54 -5.37 -29.74 17.36
CA ALA A 54 -4.92 -28.74 18.33
C ALA A 54 -6.13 -28.03 18.99
N HIS A 55 -7.19 -27.71 18.23
CA HIS A 55 -8.43 -27.16 18.75
C HIS A 55 -9.16 -28.18 19.62
N GLN A 56 -9.28 -29.44 19.21
CA GLN A 56 -9.92 -30.49 19.98
C GLN A 56 -9.23 -30.77 21.31
N ARG A 57 -7.88 -30.73 21.34
CA ARG A 57 -7.09 -30.95 22.57
C ARG A 57 -7.29 -29.87 23.63
N ARG A 58 -7.68 -28.64 23.25
CA ARG A 58 -7.92 -27.53 24.18
C ARG A 58 -9.33 -27.57 24.81
N ARG A 59 -10.28 -28.27 24.19
CA ARG A 59 -11.67 -28.27 24.62
C ARG A 59 -11.89 -29.13 25.86
N PRO A 60 -12.67 -28.65 26.86
CA PRO A 60 -13.10 -29.47 27.99
C PRO A 60 -13.91 -30.68 27.53
N GLN A 61 -13.83 -31.81 28.25
CA GLN A 61 -14.58 -33.02 27.94
C GLN A 61 -16.12 -32.85 28.08
N ALA A 62 -16.57 -31.79 28.73
CA ALA A 62 -18.00 -31.44 28.88
C ALA A 62 -18.58 -30.79 27.61
N TRP A 63 -17.78 -30.43 26.62
CA TRP A 63 -18.25 -29.84 25.38
C TRP A 63 -18.69 -30.91 24.40
N SER A 64 -19.83 -30.70 23.75
CA SER A 64 -20.30 -31.53 22.65
C SER A 64 -19.96 -30.88 21.33
N THR A 65 -19.59 -31.66 20.30
CA THR A 65 -19.35 -31.15 18.96
C THR A 65 -20.50 -31.55 18.05
N GLU A 66 -21.01 -30.59 17.27
CA GLU A 66 -22.02 -30.79 16.24
C GLU A 66 -21.49 -30.20 14.94
N GLU A 67 -21.59 -30.94 13.83
CA GLU A 67 -21.14 -30.52 12.49
C GLU A 67 -22.37 -30.14 11.66
N THR A 68 -22.35 -28.97 11.01
CA THR A 68 -23.46 -28.55 10.13
C THR A 68 -23.41 -29.20 8.76
N GLY A 69 -22.25 -29.77 8.38
CA GLY A 69 -22.05 -30.33 7.05
C GLY A 69 -22.12 -29.26 5.95
N ALA A 70 -22.47 -29.69 4.74
CA ALA A 70 -22.56 -28.82 3.56
C ALA A 70 -23.89 -28.05 3.45
N ASP A 71 -24.78 -28.13 4.42
CA ASP A 71 -26.09 -27.46 4.40
C ASP A 71 -26.11 -26.20 5.27
N PRO A 72 -26.05 -24.97 4.68
CA PRO A 72 -26.12 -23.72 5.42
C PRO A 72 -27.40 -23.55 6.24
N ALA A 73 -28.52 -24.14 5.82
CA ALA A 73 -29.79 -24.05 6.58
C ALA A 73 -29.66 -24.68 7.97
N ARG A 74 -28.80 -25.69 8.11
CA ARG A 74 -28.63 -26.41 9.40
C ARG A 74 -28.18 -25.50 10.53
N LEU A 75 -27.32 -24.52 10.28
CA LEU A 75 -26.89 -23.54 11.29
C LEU A 75 -28.09 -22.69 11.76
N THR A 76 -28.92 -22.23 10.82
CA THR A 76 -30.14 -21.46 11.13
C THR A 76 -31.14 -22.28 11.96
N GLU A 77 -31.32 -23.56 11.62
CA GLU A 77 -32.17 -24.49 12.40
C GLU A 77 -31.63 -24.67 13.83
N LEU A 78 -30.33 -24.92 14.00
CA LEU A 78 -29.69 -25.09 15.31
C LEU A 78 -29.88 -23.87 16.22
N LEU A 79 -29.79 -22.66 15.69
CA LEU A 79 -30.02 -21.44 16.44
C LEU A 79 -31.50 -21.27 16.82
N THR A 80 -32.41 -21.66 15.93
CA THR A 80 -33.85 -21.58 16.16
C THR A 80 -34.34 -22.64 17.19
N GLU A 81 -33.68 -23.82 17.22
CA GLU A 81 -33.98 -24.91 18.14
C GLU A 81 -33.32 -24.75 19.52
N ALA A 82 -32.36 -23.80 19.65
CA ALA A 82 -31.60 -23.59 20.86
C ALA A 82 -32.49 -23.08 22.00
N LYS A 83 -32.27 -23.61 23.20
CA LYS A 83 -33.04 -23.25 24.41
C LYS A 83 -32.32 -22.16 25.20
N PRO A 84 -33.04 -21.39 26.04
CA PRO A 84 -32.42 -20.30 26.82
C PRO A 84 -31.24 -20.74 27.72
N ASP A 85 -31.22 -22.00 28.14
CA ASP A 85 -30.14 -22.56 28.97
C ASP A 85 -28.96 -23.13 28.15
N ASP A 86 -29.05 -23.14 26.82
CA ASP A 86 -27.99 -23.62 25.92
C ASP A 86 -26.91 -22.57 25.75
N THR A 87 -25.66 -23.03 25.60
CA THR A 87 -24.52 -22.19 25.16
C THR A 87 -23.92 -22.79 23.90
N LEU A 88 -23.89 -21.99 22.82
CA LEU A 88 -23.36 -22.38 21.51
C LEU A 88 -22.11 -21.59 21.19
N LEU A 89 -21.11 -22.27 20.64
CA LEU A 89 -19.92 -21.65 20.05
C LEU A 89 -19.79 -22.13 18.61
N VAL A 90 -20.01 -21.23 17.66
CA VAL A 90 -19.94 -21.50 16.21
C VAL A 90 -18.56 -21.10 15.68
N ASP A 91 -17.77 -22.06 15.21
CA ASP A 91 -16.41 -21.83 14.71
C ASP A 91 -16.16 -22.64 13.40
N ASP A 92 -15.95 -22.00 12.22
CA ASP A 92 -16.08 -20.58 11.96
C ASP A 92 -17.05 -20.33 10.79
N LEU A 93 -17.55 -19.11 10.64
CA LEU A 93 -18.50 -18.75 9.58
C LEU A 93 -17.90 -18.77 8.19
N GLY A 94 -16.57 -18.83 8.05
CA GLY A 94 -15.92 -19.03 6.74
C GLY A 94 -16.34 -20.35 6.10
N GLY A 95 -16.45 -21.44 6.88
CA GLY A 95 -16.95 -22.72 6.38
C GLY A 95 -18.41 -22.64 5.93
N TRP A 96 -19.25 -21.93 6.69
CA TRP A 96 -20.65 -21.70 6.34
C TRP A 96 -20.79 -20.92 5.02
N VAL A 97 -20.01 -19.85 4.82
CA VAL A 97 -20.01 -19.08 3.56
C VAL A 97 -19.48 -19.91 2.39
N ALA A 98 -18.49 -20.75 2.62
CA ALA A 98 -17.99 -21.65 1.58
C ALA A 98 -19.08 -22.64 1.11
N ALA A 99 -19.88 -23.19 2.06
CA ALA A 99 -21.02 -24.04 1.73
C ALA A 99 -22.16 -23.25 1.02
N LEU A 100 -22.36 -21.99 1.35
CA LEU A 100 -23.31 -21.10 0.71
C LEU A 100 -22.98 -20.90 -0.78
N LEU A 101 -21.70 -20.72 -1.10
CA LEU A 101 -21.19 -20.47 -2.45
C LEU A 101 -20.92 -21.74 -3.28
N ASP A 102 -21.30 -22.93 -2.78
CA ASP A 102 -21.08 -24.19 -3.51
C ASP A 102 -21.80 -24.14 -4.87
N PRO A 103 -21.07 -24.30 -6.00
CA PRO A 103 -21.67 -24.33 -7.34
C PRO A 103 -22.77 -25.40 -7.50
N ALA A 104 -22.74 -26.48 -6.72
CA ALA A 104 -23.76 -27.53 -6.76
C ALA A 104 -25.13 -27.08 -6.23
N ARG A 105 -25.15 -26.00 -5.48
CA ARG A 105 -26.37 -25.38 -4.92
C ARG A 105 -26.94 -24.26 -5.78
N GLN A 106 -26.23 -23.82 -6.80
CA GLN A 106 -26.64 -22.70 -7.65
C GLN A 106 -27.74 -23.13 -8.66
N PRO A 107 -28.72 -22.27 -9.00
CA PRO A 107 -28.94 -20.95 -8.44
C PRO A 107 -29.64 -21.00 -7.07
N ASN A 108 -29.16 -20.26 -6.08
CA ASN A 108 -29.78 -20.08 -4.76
C ASN A 108 -29.87 -18.56 -4.44
N ASP A 109 -30.56 -18.22 -3.36
CA ASP A 109 -30.69 -16.85 -2.87
C ASP A 109 -29.78 -16.64 -1.65
N ASP A 110 -28.49 -16.44 -1.88
CA ASP A 110 -27.47 -16.24 -0.85
C ASP A 110 -27.84 -15.10 0.11
N GLN A 111 -28.52 -14.04 -0.37
CA GLN A 111 -28.98 -12.94 0.47
C GLN A 111 -30.12 -13.35 1.40
N ALA A 112 -31.02 -14.22 0.93
CA ALA A 112 -32.08 -14.76 1.78
C ALA A 112 -31.52 -15.66 2.88
N ASP A 113 -30.52 -16.49 2.59
CA ASP A 113 -29.87 -17.36 3.57
C ASP A 113 -29.13 -16.53 4.65
N VAL A 114 -28.40 -15.48 4.26
CA VAL A 114 -27.75 -14.53 5.19
C VAL A 114 -28.77 -13.80 6.05
N ALA A 115 -29.88 -13.34 5.46
CA ALA A 115 -30.95 -12.67 6.20
C ALA A 115 -31.64 -13.61 7.19
N ALA A 116 -31.88 -14.87 6.83
CA ALA A 116 -32.45 -15.90 7.69
C ALA A 116 -31.52 -16.21 8.88
N LEU A 117 -30.23 -16.36 8.65
CA LEU A 117 -29.25 -16.57 9.72
C LEU A 117 -29.21 -15.37 10.67
N ALA A 118 -29.16 -14.14 10.15
CA ALA A 118 -29.17 -12.92 10.97
C ALA A 118 -30.45 -12.78 11.80
N ALA A 119 -31.61 -13.20 11.27
CA ALA A 119 -32.87 -13.24 12.01
C ALA A 119 -32.82 -14.29 13.13
N ALA A 120 -32.34 -15.51 12.84
CA ALA A 120 -32.20 -16.55 13.82
C ALA A 120 -31.26 -16.15 14.99
N VAL A 121 -30.15 -15.46 14.69
CA VAL A 121 -29.24 -14.92 15.71
C VAL A 121 -29.94 -13.87 16.59
N ARG A 122 -30.69 -12.96 15.97
CA ARG A 122 -31.43 -11.90 16.72
C ARG A 122 -32.49 -12.45 17.63
N ASP A 123 -33.20 -13.49 17.18
CA ASP A 123 -34.34 -14.08 17.88
C ASP A 123 -33.93 -15.20 18.85
N CYS A 124 -32.64 -15.59 18.83
CA CYS A 124 -32.11 -16.65 19.70
C CYS A 124 -32.05 -16.18 21.15
N GLU A 125 -32.66 -16.99 22.05
CA GLU A 125 -32.63 -16.73 23.49
C GLU A 125 -31.48 -17.45 24.21
N ALA A 126 -30.75 -18.34 23.51
CA ALA A 126 -29.55 -19.02 23.99
C ALA A 126 -28.33 -18.09 24.00
N ARG A 127 -27.30 -18.49 24.73
CA ARG A 127 -26.02 -17.82 24.69
C ARG A 127 -25.22 -18.28 23.47
N VAL A 128 -24.92 -17.38 22.54
CA VAL A 128 -24.25 -17.70 21.26
C VAL A 128 -23.01 -16.86 21.04
N VAL A 129 -21.90 -17.51 20.77
CA VAL A 129 -20.67 -16.87 20.30
C VAL A 129 -20.40 -17.34 18.85
N LEU A 130 -20.35 -16.41 17.92
CA LEU A 130 -20.07 -16.64 16.51
C LEU A 130 -18.62 -16.22 16.22
N VAL A 131 -17.83 -17.10 15.64
CA VAL A 131 -16.46 -16.80 15.21
C VAL A 131 -16.44 -16.65 13.70
N SER A 132 -15.90 -15.54 13.22
CA SER A 132 -15.80 -15.28 11.78
C SER A 132 -14.44 -14.72 11.37
N PRO A 133 -13.89 -15.16 10.24
CA PRO A 133 -12.73 -14.51 9.65
C PRO A 133 -13.07 -13.07 9.23
N GLU A 134 -12.18 -12.11 9.55
CA GLU A 134 -12.26 -10.76 8.98
C GLU A 134 -11.34 -10.70 7.77
N VAL A 135 -11.94 -10.82 6.59
CA VAL A 135 -11.19 -10.86 5.31
C VAL A 135 -10.95 -9.47 4.73
N GLY A 136 -11.68 -8.45 5.20
CA GLY A 136 -11.48 -7.06 4.80
C GLY A 136 -10.14 -6.48 5.27
N LEU A 137 -9.49 -7.11 6.26
CA LEU A 137 -8.15 -6.77 6.76
C LEU A 137 -7.04 -7.64 6.16
N THR A 138 -7.35 -8.49 5.18
CA THR A 138 -6.40 -9.39 4.51
C THR A 138 -6.16 -8.96 3.07
N LEU A 139 -5.19 -9.60 2.40
CA LEU A 139 -4.97 -9.40 0.97
C LEU A 139 -6.24 -9.75 0.17
N VAL A 140 -6.60 -8.90 -0.78
CA VAL A 140 -7.73 -9.16 -1.69
C VAL A 140 -7.40 -10.41 -2.52
N PRO A 141 -8.29 -11.42 -2.53
CA PRO A 141 -8.05 -12.63 -3.28
C PRO A 141 -7.89 -12.37 -4.78
N THR A 142 -6.87 -12.94 -5.40
CA THR A 142 -6.57 -12.78 -6.83
C THR A 142 -7.54 -13.54 -7.72
N THR A 143 -8.19 -14.60 -7.22
CA THR A 143 -9.13 -15.42 -7.99
C THR A 143 -10.55 -14.89 -7.91
N PRO A 144 -11.38 -15.03 -8.96
CA PRO A 144 -12.80 -14.65 -8.92
C PRO A 144 -13.57 -15.35 -7.79
N VAL A 145 -13.29 -16.63 -7.55
CA VAL A 145 -13.91 -17.41 -6.46
C VAL A 145 -13.52 -16.86 -5.10
N GLY A 146 -12.24 -16.53 -4.90
CA GLY A 146 -11.78 -15.93 -3.67
C GLY A 146 -12.41 -14.56 -3.40
N ARG A 147 -12.59 -13.72 -4.42
CA ARG A 147 -13.28 -12.43 -4.30
C ARG A 147 -14.76 -12.62 -3.93
N ALA A 148 -15.46 -13.53 -4.62
CA ALA A 148 -16.85 -13.84 -4.29
C ALA A 148 -17.00 -14.33 -2.83
N PHE A 149 -16.05 -15.14 -2.37
CA PHE A 149 -16.00 -15.57 -0.97
C PHE A 149 -15.78 -14.41 0.00
N ALA A 150 -14.83 -13.52 -0.30
CA ALA A 150 -14.55 -12.36 0.54
C ALA A 150 -15.75 -11.40 0.61
N ASP A 151 -16.42 -11.15 -0.52
CA ASP A 151 -17.62 -10.30 -0.60
C ASP A 151 -18.80 -10.91 0.18
N ALA A 152 -19.05 -12.21 0.00
CA ALA A 152 -20.11 -12.90 0.70
C ALA A 152 -19.86 -12.95 2.23
N LEU A 153 -18.61 -13.20 2.63
CA LEU A 153 -18.24 -13.22 4.06
C LEU A 153 -18.34 -11.82 4.68
N GLY A 154 -17.89 -10.78 3.98
CA GLY A 154 -18.04 -9.39 4.42
C GLY A 154 -19.51 -8.99 4.61
N THR A 155 -20.38 -9.37 3.65
CA THR A 155 -21.83 -9.14 3.74
C THR A 155 -22.43 -9.89 4.93
N THR A 156 -22.03 -11.13 5.14
CA THR A 156 -22.46 -11.96 6.29
C THR A 156 -22.01 -11.33 7.61
N ASN A 157 -20.74 -10.94 7.73
CA ASN A 157 -20.20 -10.28 8.92
C ASN A 157 -20.96 -8.99 9.25
N GLN A 158 -21.30 -8.18 8.25
CA GLN A 158 -22.07 -6.95 8.43
C GLN A 158 -23.49 -7.23 8.94
N ALA A 159 -24.18 -8.21 8.36
CA ALA A 159 -25.54 -8.59 8.79
C ALA A 159 -25.55 -9.12 10.24
N LEU A 160 -24.60 -9.97 10.59
CA LEU A 160 -24.48 -10.55 11.93
C LEU A 160 -24.01 -9.51 12.96
N ALA A 161 -23.13 -8.58 12.60
CA ALA A 161 -22.74 -7.48 13.49
C ALA A 161 -23.94 -6.59 13.90
N GLN A 162 -24.91 -6.44 13.01
CA GLN A 162 -26.17 -5.74 13.33
C GLN A 162 -27.09 -6.57 14.22
N ALA A 163 -27.09 -7.89 14.04
CA ALA A 163 -27.95 -8.81 14.78
C ALA A 163 -27.45 -9.11 16.20
N CYS A 164 -26.15 -9.20 16.41
CA CYS A 164 -25.53 -9.55 17.70
C CYS A 164 -25.60 -8.42 18.74
N ASP A 165 -25.63 -8.76 20.03
CA ASP A 165 -25.58 -7.81 21.15
C ASP A 165 -24.21 -7.15 21.26
N GLY A 166 -23.13 -7.89 20.96
CA GLY A 166 -21.75 -7.38 20.97
C GLY A 166 -20.95 -7.83 19.77
N VAL A 167 -19.92 -7.04 19.41
CA VAL A 167 -18.95 -7.34 18.35
C VAL A 167 -17.55 -7.05 18.85
N ALA A 168 -16.67 -8.03 18.78
CA ALA A 168 -15.26 -7.89 19.13
C ALA A 168 -14.35 -8.19 17.92
N LEU A 169 -13.32 -7.38 17.71
CA LEU A 169 -12.25 -7.64 16.77
C LEU A 169 -11.00 -8.10 17.53
N VAL A 170 -10.45 -9.25 17.14
CA VAL A 170 -9.24 -9.80 17.75
C VAL A 170 -8.06 -9.66 16.80
N VAL A 171 -7.03 -8.96 17.28
CA VAL A 171 -5.77 -8.74 16.56
C VAL A 171 -4.60 -9.06 17.50
N ALA A 172 -3.69 -9.93 17.08
CA ALA A 172 -2.52 -10.33 17.87
C ALA A 172 -2.85 -10.79 19.31
N GLY A 173 -3.94 -11.54 19.47
CA GLY A 173 -4.42 -12.04 20.77
C GLY A 173 -5.13 -10.99 21.64
N GLN A 174 -5.26 -9.75 21.17
CA GLN A 174 -5.94 -8.67 21.89
C GLN A 174 -7.33 -8.42 21.30
N ALA A 175 -8.36 -8.40 22.15
CA ALA A 175 -9.72 -8.12 21.72
C ALA A 175 -10.08 -6.64 21.91
N VAL A 176 -10.67 -6.05 20.88
CA VAL A 176 -11.23 -4.69 20.92
C VAL A 176 -12.73 -4.79 20.64
N TRP A 177 -13.55 -4.29 21.56
CA TRP A 177 -14.99 -4.23 21.35
C TRP A 177 -15.35 -3.12 20.37
N LEU A 178 -15.92 -3.49 19.23
CA LEU A 178 -16.43 -2.57 18.21
C LEU A 178 -17.87 -2.14 18.49
N LYS A 179 -18.63 -3.04 19.13
CA LYS A 179 -19.96 -2.79 19.64
C LYS A 179 -19.98 -3.29 21.07
N ASP A 180 -20.15 -2.38 22.02
CA ASP A 180 -20.23 -2.72 23.43
C ASP A 180 -21.45 -3.60 23.71
N LEU A 181 -21.32 -4.48 24.70
CA LEU A 181 -22.39 -5.40 25.09
C LEU A 181 -23.64 -4.61 25.55
N ALA A 182 -24.69 -4.66 24.74
CA ALA A 182 -25.95 -3.99 25.06
C ALA A 182 -26.64 -4.68 26.24
N VAL A 183 -27.01 -3.88 27.26
CA VAL A 183 -27.85 -4.34 28.36
C VAL A 183 -29.30 -4.42 27.86
N ARG A 184 -29.83 -5.61 27.60
CA ARG A 184 -31.27 -5.79 27.35
C ARG A 184 -32.03 -5.47 28.63
N GLY A 185 -32.59 -4.27 28.71
CA GLY A 185 -33.38 -3.87 29.91
C GLY A 185 -33.91 -2.44 29.91
N GLU A 186 -33.56 -1.61 28.94
CA GLU A 186 -34.24 -0.32 28.76
C GLU A 186 -34.85 -0.26 27.37
N GLU A 187 -36.19 -0.29 27.30
CA GLU A 187 -36.95 0.02 26.09
C GLU A 187 -36.54 1.40 25.60
N ALA A 188 -35.80 1.43 24.50
CA ALA A 188 -35.55 2.65 23.75
C ALA A 188 -36.88 3.18 23.22
N THR A 189 -37.42 4.19 23.86
CA THR A 189 -38.54 4.98 23.31
C THR A 189 -38.09 5.55 21.97
N PRO A 190 -38.84 5.38 20.88
CA PRO A 190 -38.45 5.92 19.60
C PRO A 190 -38.38 7.44 19.71
N ALA A 191 -37.21 7.99 19.50
CA ALA A 191 -37.01 9.42 19.40
C ALA A 191 -37.73 9.93 18.14
N VAL A 192 -38.82 10.66 18.37
CA VAL A 192 -39.49 11.45 17.34
C VAL A 192 -38.53 12.54 16.92
N GLU A 193 -38.11 12.53 15.65
CA GLU A 193 -37.40 13.63 15.04
C GLU A 193 -38.29 14.88 15.02
N GLU A 194 -38.05 15.82 15.94
CA GLU A 194 -38.49 17.19 15.78
C GLU A 194 -37.35 18.04 15.20
N PRO A 195 -37.64 18.93 14.23
CA PRO A 195 -36.61 19.77 13.63
C PRO A 195 -36.15 20.83 14.63
N VAL A 196 -34.90 20.75 15.04
CA VAL A 196 -34.26 21.72 15.93
C VAL A 196 -33.96 23.00 15.13
N THR A 197 -34.88 23.94 15.21
CA THR A 197 -34.62 25.36 14.93
C THR A 197 -34.56 26.12 16.26
N SER A 198 -33.38 26.27 16.81
CA SER A 198 -33.09 27.34 17.78
C SER A 198 -31.57 27.56 17.87
N PRO A 199 -31.10 28.79 17.75
CA PRO A 199 -29.68 29.12 17.81
C PRO A 199 -29.17 28.97 19.27
N LEU A 200 -28.04 28.29 19.40
CA LEU A 200 -27.30 28.20 20.66
C LEU A 200 -26.90 29.61 21.13
N PRO A 201 -26.98 29.92 22.44
CA PRO A 201 -26.51 31.18 22.96
C PRO A 201 -24.98 31.26 22.84
N VAL A 202 -24.51 32.33 22.21
CA VAL A 202 -23.11 32.68 22.10
C VAL A 202 -22.59 32.98 23.52
N ALA A 203 -21.68 32.16 24.02
CA ALA A 203 -20.99 32.42 25.27
C ALA A 203 -20.11 33.67 25.09
N ALA A 204 -20.22 34.61 26.03
CA ALA A 204 -19.40 35.81 26.09
C ALA A 204 -17.90 35.45 26.19
N PRO A 205 -16.99 36.20 25.56
CA PRO A 205 -15.57 35.94 25.63
C PRO A 205 -15.05 36.05 27.07
N PRO A 206 -14.12 35.16 27.49
CA PRO A 206 -13.54 35.22 28.82
C PRO A 206 -12.69 36.49 28.98
N VAL A 207 -12.85 37.15 30.13
CA VAL A 207 -12.05 38.30 30.55
C VAL A 207 -10.58 37.87 30.64
N PRO A 208 -9.62 38.61 30.06
CA PRO A 208 -8.20 38.26 30.13
C PRO A 208 -7.67 38.31 31.54
N ALA A 209 -7.03 37.23 31.98
CA ALA A 209 -6.30 37.18 33.25
C ALA A 209 -5.05 38.08 33.19
N PRO A 210 -4.60 38.63 34.31
CA PRO A 210 -3.42 39.50 34.35
C PRO A 210 -2.15 38.74 33.96
N PRO A 211 -1.17 39.40 33.31
CA PRO A 211 0.02 38.74 32.79
C PRO A 211 0.90 38.19 33.91
N VAL A 212 1.21 36.89 33.82
CA VAL A 212 2.26 36.27 34.64
C VAL A 212 3.61 36.69 34.06
N PRO A 213 4.59 37.12 34.88
CA PRO A 213 5.90 37.49 34.37
C PRO A 213 6.61 36.29 33.75
N ALA A 214 7.05 36.46 32.51
CA ALA A 214 7.78 35.45 31.76
C ALA A 214 9.14 35.14 32.40
N PRO A 215 9.57 33.87 32.43
CA PRO A 215 10.94 33.53 32.82
C PRO A 215 11.94 34.11 31.81
N PRO A 216 13.19 34.36 32.20
CA PRO A 216 14.19 34.97 31.33
C PRO A 216 14.45 34.06 30.10
N VAL A 217 14.26 34.64 28.92
CA VAL A 217 14.57 34.01 27.64
C VAL A 217 16.08 33.91 27.53
N VAL A 218 16.62 32.70 27.66
CA VAL A 218 17.98 32.40 27.22
C VAL A 218 17.93 32.39 25.70
N ALA A 219 18.61 33.30 25.04
CA ALA A 219 18.71 33.36 23.60
C ALA A 219 19.30 32.03 23.07
N PRO A 220 18.67 31.39 22.09
CA PRO A 220 19.30 30.24 21.44
C PRO A 220 20.58 30.67 20.72
N PRO A 221 21.58 29.80 20.60
CA PRO A 221 22.79 30.10 19.87
C PRO A 221 22.43 30.52 18.44
N VAL A 222 23.06 31.57 17.95
CA VAL A 222 22.93 32.05 16.58
C VAL A 222 23.47 30.93 15.69
N VAL A 223 22.57 30.17 15.06
CA VAL A 223 22.92 29.30 13.94
C VAL A 223 23.15 30.24 12.76
N GLU A 224 24.38 30.29 12.26
CA GLU A 224 24.70 31.00 11.03
C GLU A 224 23.72 30.55 9.93
N SER A 225 23.07 31.54 9.30
CA SER A 225 22.20 31.28 8.14
C SER A 225 22.99 30.49 7.11
N PRO A 226 22.48 29.33 6.64
CA PRO A 226 23.08 28.66 5.52
C PRO A 226 23.03 29.59 4.30
N ALA A 227 24.11 29.59 3.54
CA ALA A 227 24.25 30.28 2.25
C ALA A 227 22.99 30.11 1.42
N ALA A 228 22.61 31.16 0.67
CA ALA A 228 21.41 31.27 -0.14
C ALA A 228 20.97 29.91 -0.73
N ALA A 229 19.81 29.43 -0.24
CA ALA A 229 19.27 28.15 -0.71
C ALA A 229 19.09 28.22 -2.23
N THR A 230 19.72 27.31 -2.95
CA THR A 230 19.44 27.07 -4.36
C THR A 230 17.93 26.77 -4.47
N PRO A 231 17.20 27.36 -5.42
CA PRO A 231 15.77 27.10 -5.54
C PRO A 231 15.53 25.61 -5.69
N LEU A 232 14.63 25.06 -4.83
CA LEU A 232 14.32 23.64 -4.75
C LEU A 232 13.65 23.12 -6.04
N ALA A 233 12.94 24.00 -6.73
CA ALA A 233 12.22 23.70 -7.96
C ALA A 233 12.76 24.53 -9.13
N ARG A 234 12.94 23.86 -10.27
CA ARG A 234 13.32 24.50 -11.54
C ARG A 234 12.28 24.15 -12.59
N VAL A 235 11.62 25.18 -13.13
CA VAL A 235 10.76 25.03 -14.32
C VAL A 235 11.66 24.83 -15.54
N LEU A 236 11.36 23.79 -16.30
CA LEU A 236 12.01 23.49 -17.57
C LEU A 236 11.02 23.92 -18.67
N ASP A 237 11.43 24.88 -19.48
CA ASP A 237 10.71 25.16 -20.72
C ASP A 237 10.93 23.98 -21.67
N GLU A 238 9.92 23.62 -22.48
CA GLU A 238 10.15 22.68 -23.58
C GLU A 238 11.37 23.15 -24.38
N PRO A 239 12.37 22.27 -24.60
CA PRO A 239 13.61 22.71 -25.19
C PRO A 239 13.40 23.14 -26.64
N THR A 240 13.23 24.45 -26.87
CA THR A 240 13.32 25.10 -28.15
C THR A 240 14.78 25.20 -28.64
N MET A 241 15.72 24.80 -27.78
CA MET A 241 17.16 24.78 -28.12
C MET A 241 17.64 23.34 -28.30
N SER A 242 18.16 23.05 -29.47
CA SER A 242 19.02 21.89 -29.70
C SER A 242 20.22 21.96 -28.74
N LEU A 243 20.17 21.22 -27.65
CA LEU A 243 21.36 20.91 -26.86
C LEU A 243 22.37 20.23 -27.79
N PRO A 244 23.67 20.52 -27.66
CA PRO A 244 24.68 19.88 -28.50
C PRO A 244 24.58 18.36 -28.30
N ALA A 245 24.20 17.65 -29.36
CA ALA A 245 24.13 16.20 -29.37
C ALA A 245 25.54 15.64 -29.26
N ILE A 246 25.98 15.34 -28.05
CA ILE A 246 27.14 14.49 -27.78
C ILE A 246 26.60 13.08 -27.60
N GLY A 247 26.40 12.36 -28.71
CA GLY A 247 25.91 10.98 -28.72
C GLY A 247 24.96 10.73 -29.91
N ALA A 248 24.92 9.51 -30.41
CA ALA A 248 23.90 9.10 -31.37
C ALA A 248 22.52 9.25 -30.74
N ARG A 249 21.56 9.85 -31.46
CA ARG A 249 20.16 9.94 -30.99
C ARG A 249 19.63 8.53 -30.74
N PRO A 250 19.00 8.25 -29.61
CA PRO A 250 18.39 6.94 -29.39
C PRO A 250 17.29 6.70 -30.44
N VAL A 251 17.19 5.46 -30.90
CA VAL A 251 16.12 5.02 -31.79
C VAL A 251 15.13 4.25 -30.90
N PHE A 252 13.92 4.77 -30.77
CA PHE A 252 12.88 4.16 -29.94
C PHE A 252 12.11 3.13 -30.76
N GLU A 253 12.58 1.90 -30.76
CA GLU A 253 11.94 0.77 -31.45
C GLU A 253 11.81 -0.42 -30.48
N PRO A 254 10.80 -1.28 -30.65
CA PRO A 254 10.69 -2.49 -29.84
C PRO A 254 11.98 -3.34 -29.91
N GLY A 255 12.45 -3.77 -28.76
CA GLY A 255 13.70 -4.51 -28.63
C GLY A 255 14.94 -3.64 -28.42
N MET A 256 14.77 -2.41 -27.93
CA MET A 256 15.91 -1.58 -27.48
C MET A 256 16.79 -2.37 -26.51
N ASP A 257 18.09 -2.36 -26.77
CA ASP A 257 19.08 -2.99 -25.88
C ASP A 257 19.44 -2.02 -24.76
N LEU A 258 18.95 -2.33 -23.55
CA LEU A 258 19.19 -1.55 -22.34
C LEU A 258 19.96 -2.42 -21.32
N PRO A 259 20.82 -1.83 -20.48
CA PRO A 259 21.52 -2.58 -19.46
C PRO A 259 20.54 -3.17 -18.44
N LEU A 260 20.85 -4.36 -17.93
CA LEU A 260 20.22 -4.88 -16.73
C LEU A 260 20.96 -4.37 -15.49
N PRO A 261 20.27 -4.21 -14.35
CA PRO A 261 20.95 -4.18 -13.05
C PRO A 261 21.77 -5.45 -12.86
N ASP A 262 22.69 -5.43 -11.92
CA ASP A 262 23.50 -6.61 -11.59
C ASP A 262 22.58 -7.73 -11.07
N THR A 263 22.65 -8.91 -11.68
CA THR A 263 21.75 -10.02 -11.39
C THR A 263 22.21 -10.89 -10.21
N GLU A 264 23.44 -10.72 -9.76
CA GLU A 264 24.03 -11.51 -8.68
C GLU A 264 23.99 -10.77 -7.35
N THR A 265 24.37 -9.48 -7.35
CA THR A 265 24.49 -8.70 -6.10
C THR A 265 23.16 -8.49 -5.36
N GLY A 266 22.02 -8.46 -6.06
CA GLY A 266 20.70 -8.39 -5.41
C GLY A 266 20.42 -9.61 -4.53
N PRO A 267 20.38 -10.83 -5.10
CA PRO A 267 20.26 -12.07 -4.33
C PRO A 267 21.34 -12.24 -3.25
N GLU A 268 22.60 -11.92 -3.55
CA GLU A 268 23.70 -11.99 -2.57
C GLU A 268 23.48 -11.04 -1.38
N ALA A 269 22.95 -9.84 -1.61
CA ALA A 269 22.59 -8.91 -0.55
C ALA A 269 21.46 -9.47 0.33
N ARG A 270 20.47 -10.16 -0.28
CA ARG A 270 19.41 -10.85 0.46
C ARG A 270 19.99 -11.97 1.32
N ASP A 271 20.85 -12.81 0.76
CA ASP A 271 21.50 -13.93 1.48
C ASP A 271 22.35 -13.38 2.63
N ARG A 272 23.08 -12.28 2.39
CA ARG A 272 23.82 -11.60 3.46
C ARG A 272 22.90 -11.12 4.58
N LEU A 273 21.72 -10.56 4.27
CA LEU A 273 20.77 -10.13 5.31
C LEU A 273 20.31 -11.25 6.23
N ALA A 274 20.27 -12.49 5.75
CA ALA A 274 19.97 -13.65 6.60
C ALA A 274 21.07 -13.94 7.63
N THR A 275 22.28 -13.41 7.43
CA THR A 275 23.43 -13.60 8.34
C THR A 275 23.70 -12.40 9.24
N VAL A 276 23.00 -11.26 9.02
CA VAL A 276 23.20 -10.01 9.79
C VAL A 276 22.63 -10.14 11.19
N ASP A 277 23.32 -9.56 12.19
CA ASP A 277 22.91 -9.55 13.59
C ASP A 277 21.74 -8.61 13.86
N PHE A 278 20.53 -9.04 13.45
CA PHE A 278 19.29 -8.34 13.79
C PHE A 278 18.69 -8.89 15.08
N PRO A 279 18.11 -8.04 15.95
CA PRO A 279 17.46 -8.47 17.19
C PRO A 279 16.13 -9.19 16.98
N GLY A 280 15.78 -9.57 15.74
CA GLY A 280 14.53 -10.24 15.39
C GLY A 280 14.61 -10.87 14.01
N SER A 281 13.45 -11.03 13.34
CA SER A 281 13.35 -11.69 12.02
C SER A 281 13.85 -10.85 10.82
N GLY A 282 14.50 -9.71 11.06
CA GLY A 282 15.09 -8.87 10.02
C GLY A 282 14.16 -7.78 9.49
N LEU A 283 14.37 -7.37 8.22
CA LEU A 283 13.76 -6.18 7.60
C LEU A 283 12.37 -6.43 6.98
N GLY A 284 11.87 -7.67 6.98
CA GLY A 284 10.54 -7.99 6.45
C GLY A 284 10.36 -7.54 4.99
N ALA A 285 9.28 -6.83 4.67
CA ALA A 285 9.00 -6.35 3.31
C ALA A 285 10.07 -5.41 2.73
N LEU A 286 10.87 -4.76 3.59
CA LEU A 286 11.93 -3.84 3.15
C LEU A 286 13.15 -4.55 2.52
N VAL A 287 13.25 -5.87 2.63
CA VAL A 287 14.31 -6.67 1.97
C VAL A 287 14.32 -6.43 0.47
N GLY A 288 13.14 -6.30 -0.17
CA GLY A 288 13.05 -6.00 -1.60
C GLY A 288 13.70 -4.66 -2.00
N ALA A 289 13.64 -3.65 -1.13
CA ALA A 289 14.31 -2.37 -1.39
C ALA A 289 15.85 -2.50 -1.29
N VAL A 290 16.35 -3.30 -0.35
CA VAL A 290 17.79 -3.57 -0.22
C VAL A 290 18.30 -4.34 -1.43
N GLU A 291 17.59 -5.38 -1.86
CA GLU A 291 17.91 -6.17 -3.05
C GLU A 291 17.94 -5.31 -4.31
N PHE A 292 16.93 -4.45 -4.51
CA PHE A 292 16.89 -3.51 -5.62
C PHE A 292 18.05 -2.50 -5.57
N ALA A 293 18.36 -1.95 -4.41
CA ALA A 293 19.48 -1.03 -4.23
C ALA A 293 20.83 -1.72 -4.51
N ALA A 294 21.01 -2.96 -4.04
CA ALA A 294 22.20 -3.76 -4.29
C ALA A 294 22.39 -4.04 -5.77
N ALA A 295 21.34 -4.50 -6.46
CA ALA A 295 21.36 -4.79 -7.89
C ALA A 295 21.67 -3.54 -8.73
N THR A 296 21.04 -2.40 -8.43
CA THR A 296 21.22 -1.15 -9.19
C THR A 296 22.55 -0.47 -8.93
N GLN A 297 23.15 -0.67 -7.75
CA GLN A 297 24.47 -0.15 -7.39
C GLN A 297 25.61 -1.16 -7.65
N ALA A 298 25.29 -2.38 -8.06
CA ALA A 298 26.24 -3.49 -8.26
C ALA A 298 27.14 -3.72 -7.03
N THR A 299 26.52 -3.78 -5.83
CA THR A 299 27.23 -4.03 -4.57
C THR A 299 26.34 -4.76 -3.55
N VAL A 300 26.89 -5.72 -2.85
CA VAL A 300 26.20 -6.49 -1.79
C VAL A 300 25.86 -5.64 -0.57
N THR A 301 26.59 -4.53 -0.38
CA THR A 301 26.39 -3.55 0.71
C THR A 301 25.98 -2.20 0.14
N PRO A 302 24.72 -2.06 -0.32
CA PRO A 302 24.27 -0.83 -0.97
C PRO A 302 24.23 0.35 0.00
N GLN A 303 24.45 1.54 -0.54
CA GLN A 303 24.33 2.79 0.19
C GLN A 303 22.94 3.41 0.02
N PRO A 304 22.39 4.07 1.04
CA PRO A 304 21.15 4.81 0.91
C PRO A 304 21.25 5.89 -0.18
N TRP A 305 20.23 6.00 -1.04
CA TRP A 305 20.18 7.06 -2.05
C TRP A 305 20.22 8.44 -1.38
N SER A 306 21.09 9.30 -1.84
CA SER A 306 21.39 10.60 -1.21
C SER A 306 21.10 11.80 -2.11
N SER A 307 21.21 11.65 -3.42
CA SER A 307 21.06 12.71 -4.41
C SER A 307 19.91 12.43 -5.37
N LEU A 308 18.73 12.92 -5.02
CA LEU A 308 17.50 12.63 -5.75
C LEU A 308 17.07 13.76 -6.67
N ARG A 309 16.33 13.40 -7.72
CA ARG A 309 15.55 14.34 -8.53
C ARG A 309 14.13 13.87 -8.67
N VAL A 310 13.16 14.74 -8.39
CA VAL A 310 11.76 14.55 -8.76
C VAL A 310 11.56 15.16 -10.15
N LEU A 311 11.14 14.33 -11.11
CA LEU A 311 10.67 14.79 -12.42
C LEU A 311 9.16 14.91 -12.34
N LEU A 312 8.67 16.14 -12.21
CA LEU A 312 7.25 16.45 -12.15
C LEU A 312 6.74 16.83 -13.54
N LEU A 313 5.86 16.01 -14.08
CA LEU A 313 5.19 16.26 -15.36
C LEU A 313 3.82 16.88 -15.11
N SER A 314 3.56 18.02 -15.75
CA SER A 314 2.25 18.69 -15.67
C SER A 314 1.59 18.68 -17.03
N ALA A 315 0.41 18.06 -17.11
CA ALA A 315 -0.31 17.83 -18.37
C ALA A 315 -1.77 18.24 -18.26
N ARG A 316 -2.37 18.46 -19.46
CA ARG A 316 -3.79 18.67 -19.62
C ARG A 316 -4.33 17.83 -20.77
N HIS A 317 -5.30 16.98 -20.47
CA HIS A 317 -6.00 16.16 -21.45
C HIS A 317 -7.43 16.67 -21.59
N SER A 318 -7.81 17.02 -22.83
CA SER A 318 -9.15 17.49 -23.16
C SER A 318 -10.18 16.37 -23.17
N GLY A 319 -11.44 16.72 -23.30
CA GLY A 319 -12.55 15.78 -23.40
C GLY A 319 -13.03 15.24 -22.06
N GLY A 320 -13.64 14.05 -22.09
CA GLY A 320 -14.19 13.42 -20.91
C GLY A 320 -13.13 12.90 -19.92
N ALA A 321 -11.88 12.74 -20.36
CA ALA A 321 -10.77 12.32 -19.52
C ALA A 321 -10.56 13.25 -18.31
N GLY A 322 -10.68 14.58 -18.52
CA GLY A 322 -10.52 15.61 -17.48
C GLY A 322 -11.76 15.88 -16.63
N ALA A 323 -12.82 15.09 -16.75
CA ALA A 323 -14.05 15.33 -15.99
C ALA A 323 -13.79 15.26 -14.47
N GLY A 324 -14.22 16.27 -13.74
CA GLY A 324 -14.06 16.38 -12.29
C GLY A 324 -12.71 16.93 -11.82
N ASP A 325 -11.73 17.11 -12.71
CA ASP A 325 -10.51 17.84 -12.37
C ASP A 325 -10.74 19.35 -12.49
N ASP A 326 -10.28 20.10 -11.50
CA ASP A 326 -10.30 21.55 -11.53
C ASP A 326 -8.95 22.09 -12.03
N LEU A 327 -8.94 22.65 -13.24
CA LEU A 327 -7.75 23.24 -13.83
C LEU A 327 -7.12 24.32 -12.91
N VAL A 328 -7.95 25.11 -12.23
CA VAL A 328 -7.46 26.17 -11.33
C VAL A 328 -6.73 25.54 -10.12
N ASP A 329 -7.23 24.44 -9.60
CA ASP A 329 -6.58 23.70 -8.52
C ASP A 329 -5.27 23.08 -8.98
N VAL A 330 -5.24 22.45 -10.16
CA VAL A 330 -4.02 21.87 -10.77
C VAL A 330 -2.95 22.94 -10.94
N GLU A 331 -3.29 24.09 -11.55
CA GLU A 331 -2.36 25.20 -11.73
C GLU A 331 -1.87 25.78 -10.38
N ARG A 332 -2.76 25.88 -9.40
CA ARG A 332 -2.40 26.30 -8.05
C ARG A 332 -1.38 25.35 -7.40
N ARG A 333 -1.54 24.03 -7.55
CA ARG A 333 -0.61 23.03 -7.01
C ARG A 333 0.74 23.08 -7.69
N VAL A 334 0.77 23.23 -9.02
CA VAL A 334 2.04 23.39 -9.76
C VAL A 334 2.74 24.68 -9.31
N ALA A 335 2.02 25.81 -9.19
CA ALA A 335 2.58 27.06 -8.70
C ALA A 335 3.11 26.94 -7.25
N GLN A 336 2.46 26.18 -6.38
CA GLN A 336 2.98 25.89 -5.04
C GLN A 336 4.33 25.18 -5.11
N VAL A 337 4.47 24.18 -5.99
CA VAL A 337 5.75 23.48 -6.17
C VAL A 337 6.83 24.42 -6.71
N GLU A 338 6.51 25.26 -7.69
CA GLU A 338 7.42 26.28 -8.25
C GLU A 338 7.92 27.24 -7.18
N ASN A 339 7.05 27.60 -6.24
CA ASN A 339 7.38 28.50 -5.12
C ASN A 339 8.04 27.79 -3.92
N GLY A 340 8.30 26.47 -4.00
CA GLY A 340 8.83 25.71 -2.87
C GLY A 340 7.81 25.44 -1.76
N GLU A 341 6.52 25.51 -2.09
CA GLU A 341 5.40 25.33 -1.17
C GLU A 341 4.68 23.99 -1.44
N GLY A 342 3.66 23.67 -0.63
CA GLY A 342 2.86 22.46 -0.79
C GLY A 342 3.50 21.20 -0.23
N VAL A 343 2.81 20.07 -0.40
CA VAL A 343 3.21 18.77 0.16
C VAL A 343 4.46 18.24 -0.53
N LEU A 344 4.46 18.23 -1.86
CA LEU A 344 5.57 17.69 -2.66
C LEU A 344 6.89 18.43 -2.35
N SER A 345 6.88 19.77 -2.31
CA SER A 345 8.09 20.56 -2.02
C SER A 345 8.63 20.31 -0.61
N ARG A 346 7.73 20.16 0.37
CA ARG A 346 8.15 19.85 1.76
C ARG A 346 8.80 18.48 1.87
N LEU A 347 8.21 17.48 1.22
CA LEU A 347 8.76 16.12 1.20
C LEU A 347 10.07 16.05 0.42
N ALA A 348 10.15 16.72 -0.73
CA ALA A 348 11.38 16.81 -1.50
C ALA A 348 12.51 17.49 -0.71
N GLY A 349 12.19 18.59 -0.02
CA GLY A 349 13.15 19.27 0.86
C GLY A 349 13.64 18.37 1.99
N ALA A 350 12.75 17.65 2.67
CA ALA A 350 13.11 16.69 3.71
C ALA A 350 13.94 15.50 3.16
N ALA A 351 13.69 15.10 1.91
CA ALA A 351 14.43 14.04 1.24
C ALA A 351 15.77 14.49 0.65
N GLY A 352 16.06 15.79 0.60
CA GLY A 352 17.22 16.35 -0.11
C GLY A 352 17.12 16.24 -1.64
N ALA A 353 15.88 16.18 -2.17
CA ALA A 353 15.60 16.08 -3.59
C ALA A 353 15.43 17.47 -4.23
N ASP A 354 15.95 17.66 -5.45
CA ASP A 354 15.53 18.77 -6.30
C ASP A 354 14.31 18.38 -7.15
N ILE A 355 13.55 19.37 -7.61
CA ILE A 355 12.37 19.16 -8.46
C ILE A 355 12.60 19.81 -9.81
N ALA A 356 12.49 19.02 -10.87
CA ALA A 356 12.43 19.49 -12.24
C ALA A 356 10.98 19.41 -12.73
N ILE A 357 10.40 20.54 -13.12
CA ILE A 357 9.01 20.65 -13.54
C ILE A 357 8.99 20.82 -15.06
N LEU A 358 8.29 19.93 -15.76
CA LEU A 358 8.00 20.06 -17.19
C LEU A 358 6.49 20.21 -17.37
N ARG A 359 6.09 21.33 -17.98
CA ARG A 359 4.72 21.55 -18.46
C ARG A 359 4.64 21.10 -19.91
N THR A 360 3.70 20.21 -20.20
CA THR A 360 3.48 19.71 -21.56
C THR A 360 2.29 20.45 -22.23
N ALA A 361 2.26 20.43 -23.55
CA ALA A 361 1.14 20.97 -24.30
C ALA A 361 -0.17 20.22 -24.00
N GLU A 362 -1.30 20.90 -24.16
CA GLU A 362 -2.61 20.28 -24.02
C GLU A 362 -2.84 19.23 -25.12
N SER A 363 -3.25 18.02 -24.72
CA SER A 363 -3.63 16.94 -25.64
C SER A 363 -5.10 17.03 -26.01
N THR A 364 -5.44 16.64 -27.24
CA THR A 364 -6.81 16.52 -27.71
C THR A 364 -7.54 15.39 -26.99
N ALA A 365 -8.88 15.35 -27.13
CA ALA A 365 -9.68 14.28 -26.52
C ALA A 365 -9.36 12.93 -27.13
N MET A 366 -8.90 11.99 -26.30
CA MET A 366 -8.49 10.64 -26.75
C MET A 366 -9.64 9.80 -27.29
N GLU A 367 -10.88 10.11 -26.90
CA GLU A 367 -12.09 9.47 -27.41
C GLU A 367 -12.41 9.84 -28.86
N ASP A 368 -11.97 11.02 -29.32
CA ASP A 368 -12.34 11.57 -30.62
C ASP A 368 -11.29 11.32 -31.71
N ALA A 369 -10.00 11.46 -31.38
CA ALA A 369 -8.90 11.41 -32.36
C ALA A 369 -7.57 10.97 -31.72
N PRO A 370 -6.55 10.63 -32.53
CA PRO A 370 -5.17 10.49 -32.02
C PRO A 370 -4.73 11.77 -31.30
N VAL A 371 -4.11 11.62 -30.14
CA VAL A 371 -3.71 12.74 -29.26
C VAL A 371 -2.39 13.39 -29.67
N LEU A 372 -1.54 12.65 -30.41
CA LEU A 372 -0.26 13.10 -30.95
C LEU A 372 -0.07 12.61 -32.39
N SER A 373 0.77 13.29 -33.14
CA SER A 373 1.37 12.77 -34.37
C SER A 373 2.57 11.84 -34.06
N ALA A 374 3.01 11.07 -35.04
CA ALA A 374 4.17 10.21 -34.89
C ALA A 374 5.47 10.99 -34.56
N ASP A 375 5.64 12.19 -35.17
CA ASP A 375 6.81 13.05 -34.95
C ASP A 375 6.78 13.66 -33.54
N GLU A 376 5.60 14.01 -33.00
CA GLU A 376 5.44 14.49 -31.62
C GLU A 376 5.74 13.39 -30.61
N VAL A 377 5.31 12.16 -30.84
CA VAL A 377 5.67 11.02 -29.98
C VAL A 377 7.19 10.87 -29.91
N GLU A 378 7.87 10.89 -31.04
CA GLU A 378 9.33 10.77 -31.11
C GLU A 378 10.03 11.94 -30.39
N HIS A 379 9.52 13.17 -30.57
CA HIS A 379 10.03 14.37 -29.91
C HIS A 379 9.89 14.27 -28.37
N HIS A 380 8.73 13.85 -27.86
CA HIS A 380 8.50 13.74 -26.42
C HIS A 380 9.27 12.58 -25.79
N LEU A 381 9.41 11.45 -26.47
CA LEU A 381 10.31 10.36 -26.04
C LEU A 381 11.76 10.87 -25.91
N GLN A 382 12.23 11.61 -26.89
CA GLN A 382 13.56 12.22 -26.87
C GLN A 382 13.71 13.22 -25.71
N THR A 383 12.71 14.05 -25.45
CA THR A 383 12.68 15.00 -24.34
C THR A 383 12.83 14.27 -23.00
N GLY A 384 12.05 13.21 -22.77
CA GLY A 384 12.15 12.39 -21.57
C GLY A 384 13.54 11.76 -21.39
N TRP A 385 14.09 11.19 -22.45
CA TRP A 385 15.44 10.64 -22.44
C TRP A 385 16.48 11.69 -22.02
N GLN A 386 16.44 12.90 -22.58
CA GLN A 386 17.35 13.99 -22.24
C GLN A 386 17.22 14.45 -20.78
N LEU A 387 16.01 14.41 -20.20
CA LEU A 387 15.78 14.74 -18.80
C LEU A 387 16.43 13.70 -17.87
N ALA A 388 16.39 12.44 -18.23
CA ALA A 388 17.08 11.37 -17.50
C ALA A 388 18.61 11.50 -17.64
N ASP A 389 19.11 11.76 -18.86
CA ASP A 389 20.52 12.04 -19.09
C ASP A 389 21.03 13.20 -18.23
N ALA A 390 20.29 14.31 -18.21
CA ALA A 390 20.62 15.49 -17.39
C ALA A 390 20.56 15.21 -15.87
N ALA A 391 19.73 14.29 -15.43
CA ALA A 391 19.71 13.85 -14.03
C ALA A 391 20.97 13.04 -13.71
N ALA A 392 21.31 12.07 -14.55
CA ALA A 392 22.51 11.24 -14.39
C ALA A 392 23.79 12.09 -14.46
N ASP A 393 23.88 13.03 -15.41
CA ASP A 393 25.02 13.95 -15.54
C ASP A 393 25.17 14.90 -14.34
N ALA A 394 24.05 15.21 -13.64
CA ALA A 394 24.05 15.96 -12.38
C ALA A 394 24.41 15.09 -11.16
N GLY A 395 24.79 13.82 -11.35
CA GLY A 395 25.16 12.91 -10.27
C GLY A 395 23.99 12.49 -9.39
N LYS A 396 22.79 12.41 -9.98
CA LYS A 396 21.63 11.87 -9.25
C LYS A 396 21.73 10.36 -9.14
N ASP A 397 21.40 9.84 -7.97
CA ASP A 397 21.42 8.41 -7.65
C ASP A 397 20.02 7.78 -7.62
N LEU A 398 18.95 8.60 -7.66
CA LEU A 398 17.56 8.16 -7.77
C LEU A 398 16.71 9.23 -8.48
N LEU A 399 15.89 8.80 -9.43
CA LEU A 399 14.86 9.61 -10.06
C LEU A 399 13.49 9.24 -9.46
N VAL A 400 12.65 10.22 -9.16
CA VAL A 400 11.24 10.02 -8.78
C VAL A 400 10.38 10.55 -9.91
N LEU A 401 9.54 9.70 -10.51
CA LEU A 401 8.60 10.11 -11.55
C LEU A 401 7.29 10.53 -10.90
N ALA A 402 6.86 11.75 -11.17
CA ALA A 402 5.71 12.39 -10.56
C ALA A 402 4.83 13.07 -11.61
N SER A 403 3.53 13.21 -11.33
CA SER A 403 2.61 13.92 -12.23
C SER A 403 1.58 14.75 -11.49
N ILE A 404 1.26 15.92 -12.06
CA ILE A 404 0.12 16.76 -11.67
C ILE A 404 -0.59 17.16 -12.96
N GLY A 405 -1.84 16.74 -13.16
CA GLY A 405 -2.50 17.03 -14.43
C GLY A 405 -4.02 16.92 -14.40
N VAL A 406 -4.63 17.35 -15.48
CA VAL A 406 -6.04 17.18 -15.78
C VAL A 406 -6.20 15.95 -16.68
N GLY A 407 -6.99 14.97 -16.28
CA GLY A 407 -7.29 13.76 -17.07
C GLY A 407 -6.22 12.70 -17.10
N THR A 408 -5.09 12.88 -16.40
CA THR A 408 -3.96 11.94 -16.39
C THR A 408 -4.37 10.54 -15.94
N ASP A 409 -5.24 10.41 -14.94
CA ASP A 409 -5.70 9.12 -14.43
C ASP A 409 -6.53 8.33 -15.47
N ALA A 410 -7.39 9.03 -16.21
CA ALA A 410 -8.20 8.40 -17.26
C ALA A 410 -7.32 7.95 -18.45
N VAL A 411 -6.33 8.76 -18.83
CA VAL A 411 -5.36 8.42 -19.87
C VAL A 411 -4.49 7.22 -19.44
N ALA A 412 -3.97 7.24 -18.22
CA ALA A 412 -3.22 6.13 -17.67
C ALA A 412 -4.06 4.84 -17.62
N THR A 413 -5.37 4.96 -17.28
CA THR A 413 -6.32 3.84 -17.31
C THR A 413 -6.47 3.28 -18.72
N ALA A 414 -6.66 4.15 -19.73
CA ALA A 414 -6.82 3.71 -21.12
C ALA A 414 -5.57 2.98 -21.64
N VAL A 415 -4.37 3.52 -21.37
CA VAL A 415 -3.09 2.90 -21.76
C VAL A 415 -2.89 1.56 -21.03
N THR A 416 -3.12 1.52 -19.72
CA THR A 416 -3.01 0.29 -18.92
C THR A 416 -3.97 -0.80 -19.42
N ALA A 417 -5.25 -0.45 -19.60
CA ALA A 417 -6.25 -1.40 -20.11
C ALA A 417 -5.93 -1.89 -21.53
N ALA A 418 -5.43 -1.01 -22.42
CA ALA A 418 -5.03 -1.39 -23.77
C ALA A 418 -3.83 -2.36 -23.79
N THR A 419 -2.92 -2.23 -22.82
CA THR A 419 -1.69 -3.03 -22.73
C THR A 419 -1.91 -4.36 -22.01
N THR A 420 -2.65 -4.34 -20.88
CA THR A 420 -2.82 -5.52 -20.02
C THR A 420 -4.05 -6.35 -20.36
N GLY A 421 -5.04 -5.73 -21.03
CA GLY A 421 -6.36 -6.33 -21.22
C GLY A 421 -7.28 -6.24 -20.01
N ALA A 422 -6.88 -5.51 -18.96
CA ALA A 422 -7.72 -5.28 -17.78
C ALA A 422 -9.02 -4.54 -18.14
N GLU A 423 -10.06 -4.81 -17.37
CA GLU A 423 -11.32 -4.08 -17.54
C GLU A 423 -11.15 -2.63 -17.06
N ALA A 424 -11.25 -1.68 -17.98
CA ALA A 424 -10.96 -0.27 -17.72
C ALA A 424 -11.77 0.32 -16.55
N VAL A 425 -13.05 -0.07 -16.43
CA VAL A 425 -13.94 0.42 -15.36
C VAL A 425 -13.50 -0.08 -13.97
N ALA A 426 -12.92 -1.29 -13.91
CA ALA A 426 -12.44 -1.87 -12.66
C ALA A 426 -11.18 -1.19 -12.12
N ILE A 427 -10.34 -0.65 -13.03
CA ILE A 427 -9.06 -0.02 -12.66
C ILE A 427 -9.09 1.51 -12.67
N LEU A 428 -10.15 2.15 -13.19
CA LEU A 428 -10.27 3.60 -13.25
C LEU A 428 -10.41 4.20 -11.84
N PRO A 429 -9.48 5.06 -11.41
CA PRO A 429 -9.57 5.73 -10.12
C PRO A 429 -10.87 6.53 -9.96
N ARG A 430 -11.43 6.51 -8.74
CA ARG A 430 -12.60 7.33 -8.40
C ARG A 430 -12.22 8.80 -8.37
N VAL A 431 -13.16 9.65 -8.79
CA VAL A 431 -12.99 11.10 -8.68
C VAL A 431 -13.33 11.53 -7.27
N LEU A 432 -12.35 12.11 -6.58
CA LEU A 432 -12.49 12.55 -5.19
C LEU A 432 -12.50 14.07 -5.13
N LEU A 433 -13.59 14.64 -4.63
CA LEU A 433 -13.72 16.07 -4.38
C LEU A 433 -13.12 16.47 -3.03
N PRO A 434 -12.77 17.76 -2.83
CA PRO A 434 -12.38 18.27 -1.53
C PRO A 434 -13.43 17.92 -0.46
N GLY A 435 -12.95 17.40 0.68
CA GLY A 435 -13.83 16.92 1.76
C GLY A 435 -14.14 15.42 1.71
N GLY A 436 -13.53 14.67 0.78
CA GLY A 436 -13.62 13.20 0.75
C GLY A 436 -14.91 12.66 0.12
N VAL A 437 -15.60 13.47 -0.65
CA VAL A 437 -16.84 13.08 -1.37
C VAL A 437 -16.48 12.56 -2.76
N TYR A 438 -17.07 11.43 -3.17
CA TYR A 438 -16.92 10.90 -4.52
C TYR A 438 -17.87 11.60 -5.51
N ASP A 439 -17.34 11.97 -6.68
CA ASP A 439 -18.09 12.51 -7.81
C ASP A 439 -18.32 11.40 -8.85
N ASP A 440 -19.43 10.69 -8.69
CA ASP A 440 -19.79 9.59 -9.58
C ASP A 440 -20.16 10.07 -11.00
N GLU A 441 -20.68 11.29 -11.15
CA GLU A 441 -21.02 11.84 -12.48
C GLU A 441 -19.75 12.09 -13.29
N SER A 442 -18.75 12.72 -12.71
CA SER A 442 -17.47 12.94 -13.37
C SER A 442 -16.73 11.61 -13.62
N TRP A 443 -16.79 10.67 -12.68
CA TRP A 443 -16.24 9.34 -12.88
C TRP A 443 -16.90 8.61 -14.05
N MET A 444 -18.23 8.65 -14.19
CA MET A 444 -18.94 8.07 -15.33
C MET A 444 -18.53 8.71 -16.65
N ARG A 445 -18.29 10.03 -16.68
CA ARG A 445 -17.78 10.72 -17.87
C ARG A 445 -16.37 10.26 -18.24
N ARG A 446 -15.47 10.09 -17.27
CA ARG A 446 -14.13 9.51 -17.50
C ARG A 446 -14.24 8.08 -18.03
N ALA A 447 -15.08 7.25 -17.42
CA ALA A 447 -15.32 5.87 -17.87
C ALA A 447 -15.83 5.79 -19.31
N ALA A 448 -16.72 6.72 -19.69
CA ALA A 448 -17.22 6.81 -21.06
C ALA A 448 -16.09 7.21 -22.04
N ALA A 449 -15.28 8.21 -21.72
CA ALA A 449 -14.14 8.62 -22.55
C ALA A 449 -13.13 7.49 -22.74
N VAL A 450 -12.75 6.79 -21.66
CA VAL A 450 -11.85 5.63 -21.72
C VAL A 450 -12.43 4.51 -22.59
N ARG A 451 -13.71 4.16 -22.39
CA ARG A 451 -14.40 3.16 -23.20
C ARG A 451 -14.39 3.54 -24.68
N ASP A 452 -14.75 4.78 -25.01
CA ASP A 452 -14.89 5.26 -26.39
C ASP A 452 -13.52 5.33 -27.08
N ALA A 453 -12.47 5.77 -26.37
CA ALA A 453 -11.10 5.74 -26.85
C ALA A 453 -10.62 4.31 -27.15
N LEU A 454 -10.80 3.36 -26.23
CA LEU A 454 -10.47 1.96 -26.44
C LEU A 454 -11.27 1.32 -27.59
N HIS A 455 -12.53 1.72 -27.74
CA HIS A 455 -13.36 1.29 -28.88
C HIS A 455 -12.84 1.84 -30.19
N ARG A 456 -12.45 3.11 -30.24
CA ARG A 456 -11.87 3.78 -31.41
C ARG A 456 -10.62 3.04 -31.91
N ILE A 457 -9.70 2.70 -31.01
CA ILE A 457 -8.42 2.06 -31.36
C ILE A 457 -8.48 0.53 -31.48
N ARG A 458 -9.64 -0.11 -31.32
CA ARG A 458 -9.75 -1.59 -31.28
C ARG A 458 -9.20 -2.30 -32.52
N ARG A 459 -9.16 -1.63 -33.68
CA ARG A 459 -8.67 -2.15 -34.98
C ARG A 459 -7.33 -1.55 -35.41
N GLU A 460 -6.82 -0.59 -34.64
CA GLU A 460 -5.54 0.06 -34.90
C GLU A 460 -4.39 -0.80 -34.35
N PRO A 461 -3.15 -0.61 -34.85
CA PRO A 461 -1.97 -1.19 -34.25
C PRO A 461 -1.85 -0.74 -32.77
N ARG A 462 -1.38 -1.64 -31.91
CA ARG A 462 -1.20 -1.39 -30.47
C ARG A 462 0.24 -1.54 -30.02
N GLY A 463 1.19 -1.17 -30.89
CA GLY A 463 2.58 -1.04 -30.48
C GLY A 463 2.76 0.11 -29.48
N ALA A 464 3.87 0.12 -28.77
CA ALA A 464 4.16 1.13 -27.75
C ALA A 464 3.97 2.57 -28.26
N LYS A 465 4.56 2.91 -29.41
CA LYS A 465 4.41 4.25 -30.02
C LYS A 465 2.97 4.52 -30.49
N ASP A 466 2.25 3.49 -30.96
CA ASP A 466 0.87 3.64 -31.37
C ASP A 466 -0.02 3.98 -30.16
N LEU A 467 0.18 3.34 -29.02
CA LEU A 467 -0.54 3.66 -27.78
C LEU A 467 -0.26 5.08 -27.30
N LEU A 468 0.99 5.54 -27.39
CA LEU A 468 1.35 6.93 -27.06
C LEU A 468 0.66 7.92 -28.00
N ARG A 469 0.65 7.62 -29.29
CA ARG A 469 0.01 8.45 -30.30
C ARG A 469 -1.50 8.51 -30.13
N GLU A 470 -2.14 7.38 -29.88
CA GLU A 470 -3.59 7.26 -29.85
C GLU A 470 -4.20 7.72 -28.53
N LEU A 471 -3.51 7.47 -27.42
CA LEU A 471 -4.06 7.62 -26.07
C LEU A 471 -3.18 8.47 -25.14
N GLY A 472 -1.84 8.26 -25.16
CA GLY A 472 -0.95 8.63 -24.07
C GLY A 472 -0.73 10.12 -23.86
N GLY A 473 -0.57 10.88 -24.95
CA GLY A 473 -0.25 12.31 -24.85
C GLY A 473 1.24 12.61 -24.58
N ALA A 474 1.53 13.89 -24.42
CA ALA A 474 2.91 14.39 -24.32
C ALA A 474 3.59 13.97 -23.02
N ASP A 475 2.91 14.08 -21.88
CA ASP A 475 3.42 13.71 -20.55
C ASP A 475 3.76 12.22 -20.46
N MET A 476 2.85 11.36 -20.92
CA MET A 476 3.09 9.92 -20.98
C MET A 476 4.30 9.59 -21.85
N SER A 477 4.41 10.23 -23.03
CA SER A 477 5.54 10.02 -23.93
C SER A 477 6.87 10.49 -23.31
N VAL A 478 6.87 11.61 -22.60
CA VAL A 478 8.03 12.09 -21.84
C VAL A 478 8.38 11.13 -20.70
N ALA A 479 7.37 10.64 -19.97
CA ALA A 479 7.58 9.68 -18.89
C ALA A 479 8.24 8.39 -19.40
N VAL A 480 7.75 7.84 -20.53
CA VAL A 480 8.34 6.65 -21.18
C VAL A 480 9.79 6.92 -21.59
N GLY A 481 10.05 8.05 -22.23
CA GLY A 481 11.41 8.45 -22.62
C GLY A 481 12.36 8.58 -21.42
N ALA A 482 11.86 9.13 -20.30
CA ALA A 482 12.64 9.26 -19.07
C ALA A 482 12.99 7.90 -18.44
N LEU A 483 12.04 6.94 -18.44
CA LEU A 483 12.28 5.57 -17.96
C LEU A 483 13.34 4.84 -18.80
N LEU A 484 13.25 4.94 -20.13
CA LEU A 484 14.23 4.34 -21.04
C LEU A 484 15.62 4.98 -20.90
N GLY A 485 15.67 6.32 -20.82
CA GLY A 485 16.92 7.07 -20.64
C GLY A 485 17.56 6.78 -19.27
N ALA A 486 16.77 6.70 -18.21
CA ALA A 486 17.25 6.36 -16.89
C ALA A 486 17.85 4.94 -16.86
N ALA A 487 17.17 3.95 -17.47
CA ALA A 487 17.69 2.59 -17.60
C ALA A 487 19.01 2.56 -18.39
N ALA A 488 19.11 3.29 -19.51
CA ALA A 488 20.34 3.38 -20.29
C ALA A 488 21.51 3.99 -19.50
N ARG A 489 21.22 4.91 -18.58
CA ARG A 489 22.20 5.56 -17.70
C ARG A 489 22.40 4.81 -16.36
N LYS A 490 21.78 3.64 -16.17
CA LYS A 490 21.83 2.88 -14.92
C LYS A 490 21.35 3.71 -13.72
N LEU A 491 20.39 4.59 -13.92
CA LEU A 491 19.77 5.43 -12.91
C LEU A 491 18.44 4.79 -12.47
N PRO A 492 18.31 4.32 -11.22
CA PRO A 492 17.05 3.77 -10.73
C PRO A 492 15.95 4.83 -10.69
N VAL A 493 14.71 4.39 -10.93
CA VAL A 493 13.53 5.24 -10.92
C VAL A 493 12.52 4.71 -9.91
N MET A 494 12.11 5.56 -8.98
CA MET A 494 10.96 5.30 -8.12
C MET A 494 9.72 5.83 -8.82
N ILE A 495 8.80 4.91 -9.14
CA ILE A 495 7.53 5.24 -9.80
C ILE A 495 6.43 5.44 -8.78
N ASP A 496 5.53 6.40 -9.04
CA ASP A 496 4.39 6.72 -8.21
C ASP A 496 3.14 6.94 -9.07
N GLY A 497 2.04 6.37 -8.65
CA GLY A 497 0.73 6.61 -9.20
C GLY A 497 0.47 6.05 -10.61
N PRO A 498 -0.70 6.42 -11.18
CA PRO A 498 -1.18 5.91 -12.46
C PRO A 498 -0.25 6.17 -13.65
N LEU A 499 0.28 7.40 -13.78
CA LEU A 499 1.18 7.74 -14.88
C LEU A 499 2.46 6.89 -14.84
N GLY A 500 3.06 6.72 -13.66
CA GLY A 500 4.29 5.95 -13.50
C GLY A 500 4.14 4.50 -13.96
N ILE A 501 3.04 3.86 -13.58
CA ILE A 501 2.72 2.48 -13.98
C ILE A 501 2.45 2.39 -15.48
N ALA A 502 1.57 3.24 -16.03
CA ALA A 502 1.21 3.20 -17.44
C ALA A 502 2.44 3.45 -18.34
N ALA A 503 3.28 4.43 -17.98
CA ALA A 503 4.54 4.69 -18.68
C ALA A 503 5.52 3.50 -18.59
N SER A 504 5.59 2.82 -17.45
CA SER A 504 6.46 1.63 -17.28
C SER A 504 6.01 0.46 -18.16
N LEU A 505 4.68 0.27 -18.35
CA LEU A 505 4.13 -0.73 -19.26
C LEU A 505 4.56 -0.47 -20.71
N VAL A 506 4.45 0.77 -21.16
CA VAL A 506 4.87 1.16 -22.52
C VAL A 506 6.39 1.10 -22.69
N ALA A 507 7.16 1.55 -21.69
CA ALA A 507 8.62 1.48 -21.70
C ALA A 507 9.14 0.05 -21.82
N ARG A 508 8.50 -0.92 -21.10
CA ARG A 508 8.81 -2.35 -21.22
C ARG A 508 8.64 -2.87 -22.64
N ASP A 509 7.63 -2.42 -23.38
CA ASP A 509 7.36 -2.87 -24.73
C ASP A 509 8.38 -2.33 -25.75
N LEU A 510 9.04 -1.19 -25.45
CA LEU A 510 10.17 -0.68 -26.22
C LEU A 510 11.50 -1.33 -25.80
N GLY A 511 11.76 -1.43 -24.49
CA GLY A 511 12.96 -2.04 -23.94
C GLY A 511 12.63 -2.84 -22.66
N SER A 512 12.57 -4.16 -22.78
CA SER A 512 12.11 -5.05 -21.69
C SER A 512 12.92 -4.94 -20.39
N GLN A 513 14.17 -4.48 -20.49
CA GLN A 513 15.06 -4.28 -19.35
C GLN A 513 14.72 -3.04 -18.53
N ALA A 514 13.98 -2.06 -19.08
CA ALA A 514 13.67 -0.81 -18.39
C ALA A 514 12.95 -1.02 -17.06
N LYS A 515 12.04 -2.00 -16.98
CA LYS A 515 11.29 -2.31 -15.77
C LYS A 515 12.16 -2.72 -14.57
N HIS A 516 13.33 -3.30 -14.82
CA HIS A 516 14.27 -3.72 -13.76
C HIS A 516 15.00 -2.55 -13.08
N TRP A 517 14.90 -1.36 -13.65
CA TRP A 517 15.38 -0.10 -13.07
C TRP A 517 14.27 0.66 -12.34
N CYS A 518 13.04 0.10 -12.27
CA CYS A 518 11.90 0.70 -11.62
C CYS A 518 11.66 0.09 -10.24
N LEU A 519 11.38 0.92 -9.24
CA LEU A 519 10.93 0.54 -7.91
C LEU A 519 9.55 1.14 -7.67
N LEU A 520 8.59 0.30 -7.33
CA LEU A 520 7.26 0.74 -6.88
C LEU A 520 7.26 0.79 -5.35
N ALA A 521 7.21 1.98 -4.78
CA ALA A 521 7.31 2.15 -3.34
C ALA A 521 6.00 1.80 -2.61
N ASP A 522 4.87 2.29 -3.11
CA ASP A 522 3.52 2.05 -2.55
C ASP A 522 2.49 2.03 -3.69
N SER A 523 1.44 1.24 -3.54
CA SER A 523 0.38 1.16 -4.57
C SER A 523 -0.59 2.35 -4.54
N GLY A 524 -0.52 3.19 -3.52
CA GLY A 524 -1.47 4.28 -3.32
C GLY A 524 -2.91 3.82 -3.09
N GLY A 525 -3.15 2.55 -2.81
CA GLY A 525 -4.48 1.96 -2.73
C GLY A 525 -5.23 1.91 -4.08
N LEU A 526 -4.56 2.22 -5.19
CA LEU A 526 -5.17 2.29 -6.52
C LEU A 526 -5.10 0.95 -7.24
N GLN A 527 -6.27 0.46 -7.69
CA GLN A 527 -6.36 -0.82 -8.42
C GLN A 527 -5.55 -0.79 -9.72
N LEU A 528 -5.53 0.34 -10.43
CA LEU A 528 -4.71 0.54 -11.63
C LEU A 528 -3.23 0.27 -11.36
N VAL A 529 -2.71 0.80 -10.24
CA VAL A 529 -1.29 0.65 -9.88
C VAL A 529 -0.98 -0.80 -9.51
N LYS A 530 -1.90 -1.48 -8.80
CA LYS A 530 -1.77 -2.90 -8.45
C LYS A 530 -1.76 -3.78 -9.71
N GLU A 531 -2.77 -3.67 -10.58
CA GLU A 531 -2.88 -4.46 -11.81
C GLU A 531 -1.69 -4.24 -12.75
N GLY A 532 -1.29 -2.98 -12.95
CA GLY A 532 -0.13 -2.68 -13.80
C GLY A 532 1.19 -3.14 -13.17
N GLY A 533 1.33 -3.04 -11.85
CA GLY A 533 2.47 -3.57 -11.10
C GLY A 533 2.59 -5.09 -11.24
N ASP A 534 1.51 -5.81 -11.02
CA ASP A 534 1.44 -7.28 -11.19
C ASP A 534 1.83 -7.70 -12.61
N PHE A 535 1.32 -6.97 -13.63
CA PHE A 535 1.65 -7.24 -15.03
C PHE A 535 3.12 -6.99 -15.37
N LEU A 536 3.77 -6.02 -14.71
CA LEU A 536 5.20 -5.73 -14.83
C LEU A 536 6.07 -6.68 -13.99
N GLY A 537 5.51 -7.34 -12.99
CA GLY A 537 6.23 -8.04 -11.95
C GLY A 537 6.89 -7.09 -10.94
N LEU A 538 6.31 -5.90 -10.73
CA LEU A 538 6.73 -4.90 -9.76
C LEU A 538 5.79 -4.93 -8.56
N ASN A 539 6.23 -5.60 -7.50
CA ASN A 539 5.51 -5.57 -6.24
C ASN A 539 5.82 -4.26 -5.48
N PRO A 540 4.83 -3.58 -4.91
CA PRO A 540 5.10 -2.44 -4.05
C PRO A 540 5.90 -2.92 -2.82
N VAL A 541 6.95 -2.16 -2.46
CA VAL A 541 7.78 -2.48 -1.28
C VAL A 541 6.99 -2.30 0.00
N LEU A 542 6.09 -1.32 0.02
CA LEU A 542 5.18 -1.01 1.13
C LEU A 542 3.74 -0.99 0.62
N ASP A 543 2.80 -1.40 1.44
CA ASP A 543 1.36 -1.26 1.19
C ASP A 543 0.73 -0.45 2.32
N LEU A 544 1.00 0.85 2.31
CA LEU A 544 0.51 1.81 3.30
C LEU A 544 -0.81 2.44 2.87
N GLY A 545 -1.24 2.21 1.61
CA GLY A 545 -2.45 2.79 1.04
C GLY A 545 -2.40 4.33 1.01
N LEU A 546 -1.24 4.92 0.74
CA LEU A 546 -1.05 6.37 0.73
C LEU A 546 -1.80 7.02 -0.43
N GLY A 547 -2.69 7.94 -0.15
CA GLY A 547 -3.47 8.69 -1.14
C GLY A 547 -2.97 10.11 -1.39
N LEU A 548 -1.66 10.38 -1.30
CA LEU A 548 -1.11 11.73 -1.48
C LEU A 548 -1.00 12.13 -2.96
N GLY A 549 -0.70 11.17 -3.84
CA GLY A 549 -0.46 11.43 -5.26
C GLY A 549 0.78 12.27 -5.56
N GLU A 550 0.91 12.72 -6.79
CA GLU A 550 1.87 13.74 -7.25
C GLU A 550 3.36 13.39 -7.01
N GLY A 551 3.71 12.10 -6.84
CA GLY A 551 5.07 11.68 -6.44
C GLY A 551 5.33 11.74 -4.93
N ALA A 552 4.35 12.19 -4.16
CA ALA A 552 4.49 12.34 -2.72
C ALA A 552 4.47 11.00 -1.97
N ASN A 553 3.77 9.97 -2.48
CA ASN A 553 3.80 8.63 -1.88
C ASN A 553 5.23 8.07 -1.88
N ALA A 554 5.93 8.18 -3.02
CA ALA A 554 7.33 7.75 -3.14
C ALA A 554 8.25 8.46 -2.14
N LEU A 555 8.10 9.78 -1.97
CA LEU A 555 8.94 10.55 -1.05
C LEU A 555 8.64 10.26 0.43
N VAL A 556 7.39 9.95 0.78
CA VAL A 556 7.02 9.56 2.16
C VAL A 556 7.61 8.21 2.54
N THR A 557 7.69 7.27 1.61
CA THR A 557 8.25 5.92 1.86
C THR A 557 9.78 5.93 1.92
N LEU A 558 10.43 6.87 1.24
CA LEU A 558 11.89 6.94 1.09
C LEU A 558 12.70 6.87 2.39
N PRO A 559 12.32 7.53 3.51
CA PRO A 559 13.06 7.41 4.77
C PRO A 559 13.13 5.98 5.32
N LEU A 560 12.07 5.19 5.15
CA LEU A 560 12.05 3.77 5.55
C LEU A 560 13.00 2.95 4.67
N LEU A 561 12.96 3.18 3.35
CA LEU A 561 13.85 2.51 2.40
C LEU A 561 15.32 2.84 2.69
N ARG A 562 15.64 4.12 2.91
CA ARG A 562 16.99 4.56 3.30
C ARG A 562 17.46 3.92 4.60
N THR A 563 16.59 3.83 5.59
CA THR A 563 16.91 3.18 6.87
C THR A 563 17.22 1.70 6.67
N ALA A 564 16.41 0.98 5.90
CA ALA A 564 16.63 -0.43 5.62
C ALA A 564 17.94 -0.67 4.86
N ILE A 565 18.21 0.12 3.82
CA ILE A 565 19.45 0.04 3.04
C ILE A 565 20.67 0.38 3.91
N GLY A 566 20.57 1.42 4.75
CA GLY A 566 21.64 1.81 5.67
C GLY A 566 21.95 0.71 6.69
N LEU A 567 20.94 0.10 7.29
CA LEU A 567 21.12 -1.04 8.21
C LEU A 567 21.76 -2.23 7.48
N ALA A 568 21.28 -2.57 6.28
CA ALA A 568 21.84 -3.64 5.48
C ALA A 568 23.32 -3.43 5.15
N GLY A 569 23.73 -2.17 4.92
CA GLY A 569 25.13 -1.84 4.61
C GLY A 569 26.06 -1.82 5.83
N THR A 570 25.55 -1.49 7.03
CA THR A 570 26.38 -1.16 8.20
C THR A 570 26.35 -2.21 9.33
N VAL A 571 25.27 -2.99 9.48
CA VAL A 571 25.17 -3.99 10.56
C VAL A 571 26.07 -5.19 10.27
N ALA A 572 26.82 -5.63 11.29
CA ALA A 572 27.73 -6.75 11.20
C ALA A 572 27.01 -8.10 11.03
N VAL A 573 27.72 -9.08 10.53
CA VAL A 573 27.26 -10.48 10.50
C VAL A 573 27.25 -11.04 11.93
N HIS A 574 26.21 -11.82 12.26
CA HIS A 574 26.08 -12.46 13.57
C HIS A 574 27.31 -13.34 13.89
N PRO A 575 27.89 -13.27 15.10
CA PRO A 575 29.11 -13.99 15.43
C PRO A 575 29.05 -15.51 15.20
N ASP A 576 27.91 -16.14 15.45
CA ASP A 576 27.73 -17.57 15.23
C ASP A 576 27.77 -17.95 13.74
N MET A 577 27.24 -17.05 12.88
CA MET A 577 27.28 -17.24 11.42
C MET A 577 28.70 -17.06 10.86
N LEU A 578 29.52 -16.20 11.47
CA LEU A 578 30.95 -16.06 11.11
C LEU A 578 31.75 -17.35 11.40
N ALA A 579 31.38 -18.07 12.44
CA ALA A 579 32.03 -19.33 12.78
C ALA A 579 31.71 -20.48 11.78
N GLU A 580 30.52 -20.46 11.17
CA GLU A 580 30.09 -21.43 10.15
C GLU A 580 30.72 -21.20 8.78
N LEU A 581 31.03 -19.93 8.43
CA LEU A 581 31.63 -19.56 7.15
C LEU A 581 33.06 -20.02 6.96
N GLY A 582 33.74 -20.51 8.02
CA GLY A 582 35.07 -21.15 8.00
C GLY A 582 36.17 -20.30 7.36
N ASP A 583 37.43 -20.59 7.67
CA ASP A 583 38.67 -19.88 7.33
C ASP A 583 38.90 -19.55 5.80
N GLY A 584 37.97 -19.85 4.93
CA GLY A 584 38.11 -19.70 3.45
C GLY A 584 37.38 -18.50 2.80
N GLY A 585 36.50 -17.81 3.52
CA GLY A 585 35.65 -16.76 2.95
C GLY A 585 35.85 -15.33 3.50
N ALA A 586 36.75 -15.17 4.45
CA ALA A 586 36.87 -13.94 5.24
C ALA A 586 37.57 -12.75 4.54
N THR A 587 37.98 -12.88 3.26
CA THR A 587 38.83 -11.88 2.61
C THR A 587 38.04 -10.78 1.86
N ASP A 588 36.71 -10.94 1.66
CA ASP A 588 35.91 -9.93 0.95
C ASP A 588 34.77 -9.29 1.76
N LEU A 589 34.61 -9.66 3.03
CA LEU A 589 33.68 -8.98 3.92
C LEU A 589 34.39 -7.78 4.55
N ILE A 590 34.06 -6.57 4.12
CA ILE A 590 34.57 -5.31 4.71
C ILE A 590 34.09 -5.27 6.17
N VAL A 591 35.01 -5.62 7.08
CA VAL A 591 34.88 -5.28 8.50
C VAL A 591 35.17 -3.77 8.58
N PRO A 592 34.30 -2.94 9.16
CA PRO A 592 34.65 -1.54 9.42
C PRO A 592 35.94 -1.49 10.24
N ASN A 593 36.91 -0.75 9.75
CA ASN A 593 38.21 -0.62 10.42
C ASN A 593 38.00 0.19 11.70
N ASP A 594 38.20 -0.44 12.87
CA ASP A 594 38.09 0.14 14.21
C ASP A 594 39.23 1.13 14.56
N GLU A 595 39.93 1.70 13.57
CA GLU A 595 41.12 2.52 13.82
C GLU A 595 40.83 4.00 14.22
N ASP A 596 39.59 4.43 14.36
CA ASP A 596 39.28 5.84 14.72
C ASP A 596 38.47 6.02 16.03
N VAL A 597 38.43 5.03 16.94
CA VAL A 597 37.89 5.23 18.28
C VAL A 597 39.02 5.16 19.30
N ASP A 598 39.60 6.32 19.60
CA ASP A 598 40.61 6.53 20.64
C ASP A 598 39.95 6.36 22.02
N PHE A 599 39.87 5.11 22.50
CA PHE A 599 39.58 4.84 23.91
C PHE A 599 40.86 5.03 24.70
N ALA A 600 40.99 6.14 25.41
CA ALA A 600 42.03 6.33 26.40
C ALA A 600 42.00 5.18 27.41
N GLU A 601 43.05 4.36 27.41
CA GLU A 601 43.26 3.34 28.42
C GLU A 601 43.34 3.98 29.80
N PRO A 602 42.67 3.44 30.86
CA PRO A 602 42.90 3.91 32.22
C PRO A 602 44.31 3.51 32.65
N GLU A 603 45.06 4.48 33.15
CA GLU A 603 46.42 4.26 33.74
C GLU A 603 46.36 3.18 34.84
N PRO A 604 47.35 2.26 34.94
CA PRO A 604 47.41 1.26 36.00
C PRO A 604 47.74 1.94 37.33
N ASP A 605 46.92 1.64 38.34
CA ASP A 605 47.13 2.04 39.72
C ASP A 605 48.54 1.68 40.21
N GLY A 606 49.29 2.65 40.66
CA GLY A 606 50.60 2.50 41.26
C GLY A 606 50.57 1.70 42.58
N PRO A 607 51.68 1.07 42.98
CA PRO A 607 51.71 0.21 44.14
C PRO A 607 51.53 0.96 45.45
N GLY A 608 50.53 0.54 46.26
CA GLY A 608 50.26 1.02 47.58
C GLY A 608 51.42 0.73 48.57
N PRO A 609 51.57 1.53 49.61
CA PRO A 609 52.70 1.43 50.51
C PRO A 609 52.64 0.17 51.37
N ALA A 610 53.81 -0.45 51.54
CA ALA A 610 54.05 -1.63 52.39
C ALA A 610 53.73 -1.32 53.86
N SER A 611 52.88 -2.14 54.50
CA SER A 611 52.68 -2.16 55.93
C SER A 611 53.86 -2.96 56.60
N THR A 612 54.64 -2.24 57.39
CA THR A 612 55.57 -2.87 58.35
C THR A 612 54.79 -3.23 59.61
N THR A 613 54.82 -4.53 59.91
CA THR A 613 54.45 -5.08 61.23
C THR A 613 55.57 -4.90 62.25
N GLU A 614 55.24 -4.41 63.40
CA GLU A 614 55.56 -4.88 64.71
C GLU A 614 54.32 -4.99 65.57
#